data_b1a1be6f8a598c71c3576d7bdce51a49
#
_entry.id   b1a1be6f8a598c71c3576d7bdce51a49
#
_cell.length_a   1.000
_cell.length_b   1.000
_cell.length_c   1.000
_cell.angle_alpha   90.00
_cell.angle_beta   90.00
_cell.angle_gamma   90.00
#
_symmetry.space_group_name_H-M   'P 1'
#
loop_
_entity.id
_entity.type
_entity.pdbx_description
1 polymer ?
#
loop_
_entity_poly.entity_id
_entity_poly.type
_entity_poly.pdbx_seq_one_letter_code
_entity_poly.pdbx_strand_id
1 'polypeptide(L)'
;NRVTGSTPSTIAGQINSNGKVLLINPNGVAITENGVVKTGSFAASTLDIKNNDFLKDIYSFKRKKNSKGVENSGKIIVGNGGNASLLGAYVDNSGTIMARLGRVSLGSGDQITLDFVGDGLMKITVPTKQLGLIRDTKGRPLSSLIRNTGIIKANGGLIELSAHTAQSLSRGSVNIGSSGMIIAQSVGDKSGKIVIGSPKDNNIKISGKIDVSTPIKSLSPSGTIIIQGRNVTHTGNIYANG
;
A
#
# COMPACT_ATOMS: atom_id res chain seq x y z
N ASN A 1 12.58 0.64 13.58
CA ASN A 1 13.97 0.81 13.09
C ASN A 1 14.03 1.90 12.03
N ARG A 2 14.90 2.89 12.22
CA ARG A 2 15.20 3.94 11.23
C ARG A 2 16.63 3.78 10.77
N VAL A 3 16.82 3.70 9.45
CA VAL A 3 18.16 3.70 8.84
C VAL A 3 18.63 5.15 8.69
N THR A 4 19.81 5.45 9.24
CA THR A 4 20.43 6.77 9.19
C THR A 4 21.54 6.88 8.15
N GLY A 5 21.99 5.74 7.60
CA GLY A 5 22.96 5.68 6.51
C GLY A 5 22.37 6.04 5.15
N SER A 6 23.18 5.92 4.11
CA SER A 6 22.85 6.30 2.72
C SER A 6 22.44 5.12 1.82
N THR A 7 22.51 3.89 2.33
CA THR A 7 22.22 2.67 1.54
C THR A 7 20.76 2.24 1.69
N PRO A 8 20.14 1.66 0.66
CA PRO A 8 18.81 1.08 0.76
C PRO A 8 18.79 -0.15 1.68
N SER A 9 17.61 -0.49 2.20
CA SER A 9 17.39 -1.72 2.95
C SER A 9 16.89 -2.82 2.01
N THR A 10 17.59 -3.97 2.02
CA THR A 10 17.18 -5.15 1.25
C THR A 10 16.86 -6.30 2.19
N ILE A 11 15.64 -6.82 2.11
CA ILE A 11 15.17 -7.98 2.86
C ILE A 11 15.18 -9.18 1.89
N ALA A 12 16.24 -10.00 1.96
CA ALA A 12 16.42 -11.20 1.16
C ALA A 12 16.23 -12.50 1.97
N GLY A 13 16.16 -12.39 3.28
CA GLY A 13 15.93 -13.48 4.23
C GLY A 13 14.58 -13.35 4.93
N GLN A 14 14.54 -13.77 6.21
CA GLN A 14 13.31 -13.80 7.00
C GLN A 14 13.33 -12.75 8.11
N ILE A 15 12.19 -12.07 8.29
CA ILE A 15 11.87 -11.28 9.48
C ILE A 15 10.70 -11.97 10.17
N ASN A 16 10.91 -12.48 11.39
CA ASN A 16 9.88 -13.10 12.20
C ASN A 16 9.68 -12.31 13.51
N SER A 17 8.45 -11.92 13.82
CA SER A 17 8.08 -11.21 15.04
C SER A 17 6.59 -11.38 15.32
N ASN A 18 6.20 -11.51 16.58
CA ASN A 18 4.79 -11.46 16.99
C ASN A 18 4.31 -10.01 17.22
N GLY A 19 5.22 -9.03 17.25
CA GLY A 19 4.96 -7.62 17.47
C GLY A 19 4.78 -6.80 16.19
N LYS A 20 4.82 -5.49 16.37
CA LYS A 20 4.77 -4.49 15.28
C LYS A 20 6.20 -4.16 14.84
N VAL A 21 6.50 -4.31 13.56
CA VAL A 21 7.80 -3.95 12.98
C VAL A 21 7.61 -2.76 12.06
N LEU A 22 8.32 -1.68 12.33
CA LEU A 22 8.38 -0.48 11.48
C LEU A 22 9.81 -0.29 10.98
N LEU A 23 9.98 -0.30 9.66
CA LEU A 23 11.25 -0.06 8.98
C LEU A 23 11.16 1.25 8.19
N ILE A 24 11.99 2.23 8.53
CA ILE A 24 12.07 3.51 7.84
C ILE A 24 13.45 3.64 7.18
N ASN A 25 13.45 3.78 5.86
CA ASN A 25 14.67 4.08 5.11
C ASN A 25 14.39 4.95 3.89
N PRO A 26 14.68 6.27 3.94
CA PRO A 26 14.49 7.16 2.80
C PRO A 26 15.22 6.75 1.52
N ASN A 27 16.29 5.96 1.63
CA ASN A 27 17.10 5.52 0.49
C ASN A 27 16.48 4.34 -0.28
N GLY A 28 15.38 3.79 0.20
CA GLY A 28 14.67 2.66 -0.41
C GLY A 28 14.51 1.47 0.52
N VAL A 29 13.43 0.73 0.32
CA VAL A 29 13.19 -0.56 0.98
C VAL A 29 12.78 -1.56 -0.09
N ALA A 30 13.50 -2.68 -0.20
CA ALA A 30 13.20 -3.76 -1.12
C ALA A 30 13.06 -5.09 -0.37
N ILE A 31 11.95 -5.79 -0.61
CA ILE A 31 11.75 -7.17 -0.20
C ILE A 31 11.92 -8.01 -1.46
N THR A 32 12.97 -8.81 -1.52
CA THR A 32 13.29 -9.62 -2.71
C THR A 32 12.38 -10.85 -2.82
N GLU A 33 12.42 -11.57 -3.93
CA GLU A 33 11.61 -12.77 -4.15
C GLU A 33 11.76 -13.84 -3.05
N ASN A 34 12.97 -13.94 -2.46
CA ASN A 34 13.26 -14.83 -1.35
C ASN A 34 12.94 -14.22 0.02
N GLY A 35 12.64 -12.92 0.07
CA GLY A 35 12.33 -12.20 1.29
C GLY A 35 10.97 -12.59 1.88
N VAL A 36 10.94 -12.89 3.18
CA VAL A 36 9.71 -13.26 3.90
C VAL A 36 9.62 -12.44 5.17
N VAL A 37 8.52 -11.71 5.32
CA VAL A 37 8.19 -10.95 6.52
C VAL A 37 6.96 -11.59 7.16
N LYS A 38 7.11 -12.14 8.38
CA LYS A 38 6.01 -12.67 9.20
C LYS A 38 5.98 -11.93 10.53
N THR A 39 4.97 -11.07 10.75
CA THR A 39 4.94 -10.19 11.93
C THR A 39 3.50 -10.00 12.42
N GLY A 40 3.31 -9.51 13.65
CA GLY A 40 1.99 -9.08 14.11
C GLY A 40 1.45 -7.94 13.25
N SER A 41 2.26 -6.93 12.98
CA SER A 41 2.03 -5.88 11.97
C SER A 41 3.35 -5.45 11.36
N PHE A 42 3.32 -4.99 10.11
CA PHE A 42 4.51 -4.54 9.38
C PHE A 42 4.27 -3.20 8.69
N ALA A 43 5.21 -2.28 8.83
CA ALA A 43 5.23 -1.08 8.01
C ALA A 43 6.64 -0.84 7.46
N ALA A 44 6.74 -0.66 6.14
CA ALA A 44 7.96 -0.21 5.47
C ALA A 44 7.71 1.17 4.87
N SER A 45 8.57 2.12 5.17
CA SER A 45 8.42 3.50 4.69
C SER A 45 9.73 4.09 4.20
N THR A 46 9.67 4.77 3.06
CA THR A 46 10.73 5.69 2.60
C THR A 46 10.40 7.15 2.93
N LEU A 47 9.23 7.39 3.50
CA LEU A 47 8.87 8.64 4.14
C LEU A 47 9.31 8.60 5.61
N ASP A 48 9.73 9.73 6.14
CA ASP A 48 10.21 9.84 7.51
C ASP A 48 9.11 10.29 8.47
N ILE A 49 9.18 9.87 9.72
CA ILE A 49 8.27 10.26 10.80
C ILE A 49 9.06 10.97 11.91
N LYS A 50 8.49 11.99 12.53
CA LYS A 50 9.11 12.61 13.69
C LYS A 50 9.04 11.69 14.91
N ASN A 51 10.12 11.65 15.71
CA ASN A 51 10.15 10.83 16.93
C ASN A 51 9.00 11.17 17.90
N ASN A 52 8.74 12.47 18.09
CA ASN A 52 7.65 12.92 18.97
C ASN A 52 6.27 12.50 18.46
N ASP A 53 6.05 12.47 17.14
CA ASP A 53 4.80 12.01 16.56
C ASP A 53 4.64 10.50 16.78
N PHE A 54 5.71 9.74 16.53
CA PHE A 54 5.72 8.29 16.76
C PHE A 54 5.45 7.92 18.23
N LEU A 55 6.06 8.64 19.19
CA LEU A 55 5.86 8.40 20.64
C LEU A 55 4.44 8.74 21.11
N LYS A 56 3.70 9.55 20.35
CA LYS A 56 2.31 9.93 20.60
C LYS A 56 1.32 9.15 19.76
N ASP A 57 1.74 8.03 19.13
CA ASP A 57 0.94 7.24 18.20
C ASP A 57 0.37 8.05 17.01
N ILE A 58 1.03 9.16 16.64
CA ILE A 58 0.70 9.96 15.46
C ILE A 58 1.53 9.49 14.29
N TYR A 59 0.94 8.68 13.41
CA TYR A 59 1.65 8.06 12.28
C TYR A 59 1.61 8.96 11.03
N SER A 60 2.26 10.13 11.12
CA SER A 60 2.38 11.09 10.02
C SER A 60 3.77 11.05 9.40
N PHE A 61 3.83 10.54 8.18
CA PHE A 61 5.05 10.32 7.41
C PHE A 61 5.22 11.41 6.36
N LYS A 62 6.44 11.96 6.23
CA LYS A 62 6.76 13.03 5.28
C LYS A 62 7.88 12.63 4.33
N ARG A 63 7.68 12.86 3.03
CA ARG A 63 8.67 12.63 2.00
C ARG A 63 9.82 13.64 2.11
N LYS A 64 11.05 13.16 2.01
CA LYS A 64 12.25 13.99 1.76
C LYS A 64 12.50 14.09 0.26
N LYS A 65 13.25 15.12 -0.18
CA LYS A 65 13.55 15.37 -1.61
C LYS A 65 14.06 14.11 -2.34
N ASN A 66 14.88 13.31 -1.68
CA ASN A 66 15.54 12.13 -2.26
C ASN A 66 14.88 10.80 -1.84
N SER A 67 13.71 10.82 -1.20
CA SER A 67 13.01 9.58 -0.84
C SER A 67 12.76 8.71 -2.06
N LYS A 68 13.10 7.44 -1.93
CA LYS A 68 12.93 6.40 -2.96
C LYS A 68 11.60 5.66 -2.78
N GLY A 69 11.43 4.52 -3.44
CA GLY A 69 10.25 3.69 -3.32
C GLY A 69 10.37 2.56 -2.32
N VAL A 70 9.25 1.92 -2.08
CA VAL A 70 9.14 0.61 -1.44
C VAL A 70 8.77 -0.42 -2.49
N GLU A 71 9.58 -1.47 -2.63
CA GLU A 71 9.40 -2.55 -3.61
C GLU A 71 9.22 -3.87 -2.87
N ASN A 72 8.17 -4.61 -3.20
CA ASN A 72 7.92 -5.96 -2.68
C ASN A 72 7.81 -6.97 -3.82
N SER A 73 8.77 -7.88 -3.91
CA SER A 73 8.71 -9.07 -4.77
C SER A 73 8.55 -10.36 -3.96
N GLY A 74 8.69 -10.28 -2.64
CA GLY A 74 8.62 -11.39 -1.69
C GLY A 74 7.24 -11.58 -1.05
N LYS A 75 7.26 -12.03 0.19
CA LYS A 75 6.03 -12.31 0.96
C LYS A 75 5.97 -11.51 2.24
N ILE A 76 4.87 -10.79 2.44
CA ILE A 76 4.54 -10.08 3.67
C ILE A 76 3.27 -10.74 4.23
N ILE A 77 3.36 -11.30 5.44
CA ILE A 77 2.25 -11.97 6.12
C ILE A 77 2.16 -11.38 7.52
N VAL A 78 1.06 -10.71 7.82
CA VAL A 78 0.80 -10.18 9.15
C VAL A 78 -0.25 -11.02 9.87
N GLY A 79 -0.23 -10.96 11.19
CA GLY A 79 -1.20 -11.67 12.04
C GLY A 79 -2.64 -11.24 11.75
N ASN A 80 -3.62 -12.04 12.21
CA ASN A 80 -5.04 -11.70 12.08
C ASN A 80 -5.33 -10.34 12.76
N GLY A 81 -6.01 -9.45 12.04
CA GLY A 81 -6.25 -8.09 12.49
C GLY A 81 -5.05 -7.15 12.40
N GLY A 82 -3.88 -7.65 11.96
CA GLY A 82 -2.67 -6.86 11.81
C GLY A 82 -2.67 -5.96 10.57
N ASN A 83 -1.75 -5.00 10.53
CA ASN A 83 -1.62 -4.04 9.46
C ASN A 83 -0.33 -4.27 8.66
N ALA A 84 -0.43 -4.28 7.33
CA ALA A 84 0.71 -4.27 6.41
C ALA A 84 0.70 -2.94 5.61
N SER A 85 1.66 -2.05 5.86
CA SER A 85 1.71 -0.73 5.23
C SER A 85 3.01 -0.54 4.45
N LEU A 86 2.91 -0.19 3.16
CA LEU A 86 4.05 0.19 2.33
C LEU A 86 3.85 1.65 1.90
N LEU A 87 4.74 2.53 2.36
CA LEU A 87 4.63 3.97 2.18
C LEU A 87 5.88 4.51 1.50
N GLY A 88 5.75 5.13 0.34
CA GLY A 88 6.93 5.56 -0.39
C GLY A 88 6.71 6.75 -1.32
N ALA A 89 7.80 7.27 -1.88
CA ALA A 89 7.70 8.14 -3.03
C ALA A 89 7.02 7.42 -4.21
N TYR A 90 7.19 6.12 -4.30
CA TYR A 90 6.38 5.18 -5.06
C TYR A 90 6.32 3.83 -4.34
N VAL A 91 5.34 2.99 -4.69
CA VAL A 91 5.20 1.62 -4.16
C VAL A 91 4.99 0.66 -5.32
N ASP A 92 5.78 -0.41 -5.35
CA ASP A 92 5.68 -1.47 -6.35
C ASP A 92 5.51 -2.82 -5.66
N ASN A 93 4.40 -3.49 -5.91
CA ASN A 93 4.14 -4.84 -5.41
C ASN A 93 4.02 -5.83 -6.57
N SER A 94 5.00 -6.70 -6.71
CA SER A 94 4.97 -7.89 -7.57
C SER A 94 4.87 -9.20 -6.77
N GLY A 95 5.04 -9.12 -5.46
CA GLY A 95 4.97 -10.24 -4.52
C GLY A 95 3.59 -10.44 -3.91
N THR A 96 3.56 -10.98 -2.70
CA THR A 96 2.33 -11.30 -1.96
C THR A 96 2.27 -10.54 -0.64
N ILE A 97 1.11 -9.91 -0.36
CA ILE A 97 0.81 -9.26 0.91
C ILE A 97 -0.47 -9.86 1.48
N MET A 98 -0.42 -10.36 2.73
CA MET A 98 -1.56 -11.00 3.39
C MET A 98 -1.80 -10.41 4.79
N ALA A 99 -3.05 -9.96 5.04
CA ALA A 99 -3.50 -9.36 6.30
C ALA A 99 -4.96 -9.77 6.60
N ARG A 100 -5.20 -11.04 6.92
CA ARG A 100 -6.56 -11.54 7.20
C ARG A 100 -7.20 -10.77 8.36
N LEU A 101 -8.45 -10.33 8.22
CA LEU A 101 -9.21 -9.51 9.18
C LEU A 101 -8.51 -8.20 9.56
N GLY A 102 -7.46 -7.84 8.82
CA GLY A 102 -6.61 -6.69 9.08
C GLY A 102 -6.62 -5.69 7.93
N ARG A 103 -5.53 -4.98 7.76
CA ARG A 103 -5.44 -3.90 6.79
C ARG A 103 -4.19 -4.01 5.93
N VAL A 104 -4.33 -3.73 4.63
CA VAL A 104 -3.21 -3.49 3.73
C VAL A 104 -3.31 -2.06 3.20
N SER A 105 -2.24 -1.28 3.36
CA SER A 105 -2.18 0.11 2.91
C SER A 105 -0.97 0.31 2.01
N LEU A 106 -1.19 0.61 0.73
CA LEU A 106 -0.16 1.07 -0.19
C LEU A 106 -0.32 2.57 -0.40
N GLY A 107 0.62 3.35 0.08
CA GLY A 107 0.55 4.81 0.06
C GLY A 107 1.72 5.46 -0.70
N SER A 108 1.42 6.35 -1.64
CA SER A 108 2.43 7.17 -2.31
C SER A 108 2.04 8.65 -2.29
N GLY A 109 2.93 9.48 -1.76
CA GLY A 109 2.65 10.90 -1.64
C GLY A 109 3.73 11.68 -0.91
N ASP A 110 3.49 12.98 -0.75
CA ASP A 110 4.43 13.87 -0.07
C ASP A 110 4.28 13.85 1.45
N GLN A 111 3.05 13.68 1.93
CA GLN A 111 2.76 13.45 3.34
C GLN A 111 1.60 12.45 3.47
N ILE A 112 1.80 11.40 4.25
CA ILE A 112 0.82 10.34 4.48
C ILE A 112 0.60 10.21 5.98
N THR A 113 -0.64 10.28 6.42
CA THR A 113 -1.04 9.97 7.81
C THR A 113 -1.87 8.70 7.78
N LEU A 114 -1.45 7.71 8.58
CA LEU A 114 -2.21 6.48 8.80
C LEU A 114 -3.18 6.69 9.96
N ASP A 115 -4.45 6.42 9.73
CA ASP A 115 -5.46 6.39 10.78
C ASP A 115 -5.71 4.94 11.20
N PHE A 116 -5.36 4.61 12.45
CA PHE A 116 -5.60 3.29 13.03
C PHE A 116 -6.84 3.22 13.93
N VAL A 117 -7.48 4.36 14.20
CA VAL A 117 -8.58 4.47 15.18
C VAL A 117 -9.90 4.87 14.52
N GLY A 118 -9.88 5.78 13.54
CA GLY A 118 -11.07 6.30 12.86
C GLY A 118 -11.64 5.37 11.79
N ASP A 119 -11.84 5.88 10.58
CA ASP A 119 -12.32 5.08 9.44
C ASP A 119 -11.25 4.13 8.87
N GLY A 120 -10.05 4.26 9.37
CA GLY A 120 -8.91 3.45 9.00
C GLY A 120 -8.29 3.82 7.65
N LEU A 121 -8.74 4.87 6.99
CA LEU A 121 -8.21 5.28 5.70
C LEU A 121 -6.96 6.15 5.86
N MET A 122 -6.10 6.10 4.85
CA MET A 122 -4.93 6.97 4.76
C MET A 122 -5.37 8.39 4.37
N LYS A 123 -4.84 9.38 5.06
CA LYS A 123 -4.94 10.77 4.64
C LYS A 123 -3.65 11.19 3.95
N ILE A 124 -3.72 11.51 2.66
CA ILE A 124 -2.59 12.04 1.91
C ILE A 124 -2.74 13.53 1.75
N THR A 125 -1.73 14.28 2.17
CA THR A 125 -1.67 15.74 2.04
C THR A 125 -0.52 16.11 1.11
N VAL A 126 -0.79 17.04 0.20
CA VAL A 126 0.20 17.58 -0.72
C VAL A 126 0.61 18.96 -0.21
N PRO A 127 1.87 19.16 0.16
CA PRO A 127 2.35 20.48 0.53
C PRO A 127 2.43 21.40 -0.69
N THR A 128 2.31 22.71 -0.48
CA THR A 128 2.40 23.73 -1.53
C THR A 128 3.77 23.79 -2.20
N LYS A 129 4.81 23.28 -1.55
CA LYS A 129 6.17 23.26 -2.09
C LYS A 129 6.41 21.94 -2.85
N GLN A 130 6.68 22.05 -4.15
CA GLN A 130 7.01 20.89 -4.99
C GLN A 130 8.32 20.25 -4.53
N LEU A 131 8.28 18.95 -4.28
CA LEU A 131 9.45 18.10 -4.13
C LEU A 131 9.85 17.54 -5.49
N GLY A 132 11.15 17.31 -5.75
CA GLY A 132 11.69 16.90 -7.05
C GLY A 132 11.00 15.67 -7.69
N LEU A 133 11.25 15.47 -8.99
CA LEU A 133 10.68 14.36 -9.77
C LEU A 133 10.95 13.00 -9.13
N ILE A 134 9.92 12.17 -9.07
CA ILE A 134 10.01 10.79 -8.56
C ILE A 134 10.48 9.89 -9.71
N ARG A 135 11.52 9.09 -9.44
CA ARG A 135 12.10 8.14 -10.38
C ARG A 135 12.25 6.79 -9.72
N ASP A 136 12.28 5.71 -10.51
CA ASP A 136 12.57 4.37 -10.00
C ASP A 136 14.03 4.24 -9.52
N THR A 137 14.39 3.08 -8.98
CA THR A 137 15.75 2.77 -8.50
C THR A 137 16.81 2.85 -9.60
N LYS A 138 16.41 2.75 -10.88
CA LYS A 138 17.28 2.88 -12.06
C LYS A 138 17.27 4.28 -12.66
N GLY A 139 16.66 5.26 -11.99
CA GLY A 139 16.58 6.65 -12.44
C GLY A 139 15.57 6.93 -13.56
N ARG A 140 14.72 5.98 -13.94
CA ARG A 140 13.72 6.12 -15.01
C ARG A 140 12.45 6.80 -14.52
N PRO A 141 11.72 7.52 -15.37
CA PRO A 141 10.40 8.05 -15.05
C PRO A 141 9.43 6.91 -14.69
N LEU A 142 8.64 7.10 -13.63
CA LEU A 142 7.62 6.13 -13.23
C LEU A 142 6.41 6.17 -14.16
N SER A 143 5.84 4.99 -14.44
CA SER A 143 4.56 4.87 -15.15
C SER A 143 3.35 5.05 -14.21
N SER A 144 3.54 4.84 -12.91
CA SER A 144 2.55 5.01 -11.85
C SER A 144 3.23 5.18 -10.50
N LEU A 145 2.55 5.80 -9.55
CA LEU A 145 3.03 5.95 -8.17
C LEU A 145 2.83 4.68 -7.36
N ILE A 146 1.74 3.98 -7.60
CA ILE A 146 1.48 2.64 -7.03
C ILE A 146 1.28 1.69 -8.19
N ARG A 147 2.07 0.61 -8.22
CA ARG A 147 1.90 -0.50 -9.14
C ARG A 147 1.67 -1.79 -8.37
N ASN A 148 0.67 -2.56 -8.76
CA ASN A 148 0.44 -3.90 -8.25
C ASN A 148 0.29 -4.91 -9.39
N THR A 149 1.25 -5.80 -9.51
CA THR A 149 1.22 -6.96 -10.41
C THR A 149 1.21 -8.28 -9.63
N GLY A 150 1.32 -8.20 -8.31
CA GLY A 150 1.27 -9.31 -7.36
C GLY A 150 -0.09 -9.49 -6.70
N ILE A 151 -0.11 -10.13 -5.56
CA ILE A 151 -1.32 -10.49 -4.81
C ILE A 151 -1.40 -9.67 -3.52
N ILE A 152 -2.53 -9.00 -3.31
CA ILE A 152 -2.88 -8.38 -2.04
C ILE A 152 -4.14 -9.05 -1.52
N LYS A 153 -4.10 -9.59 -0.29
CA LYS A 153 -5.24 -10.30 0.31
C LYS A 153 -5.48 -9.87 1.75
N ALA A 154 -6.69 -9.34 2.01
CA ALA A 154 -7.16 -8.95 3.33
C ALA A 154 -8.63 -9.35 3.53
N ASN A 155 -8.90 -10.66 3.51
CA ASN A 155 -10.26 -11.18 3.66
C ASN A 155 -10.89 -10.75 5.00
N GLY A 156 -12.11 -10.21 4.96
CA GLY A 156 -12.81 -9.62 6.10
C GLY A 156 -12.17 -8.33 6.62
N GLY A 157 -11.27 -7.72 5.86
CA GLY A 157 -10.51 -6.53 6.23
C GLY A 157 -10.54 -5.42 5.19
N LEU A 158 -9.59 -4.51 5.26
CA LEU A 158 -9.48 -3.34 4.40
C LEU A 158 -8.22 -3.39 3.53
N ILE A 159 -8.36 -3.13 2.23
CA ILE A 159 -7.24 -2.85 1.34
C ILE A 159 -7.40 -1.43 0.80
N GLU A 160 -6.37 -0.62 0.96
CA GLU A 160 -6.35 0.74 0.46
C GLU A 160 -5.10 1.00 -0.38
N LEU A 161 -5.29 1.48 -1.61
CA LEU A 161 -4.24 1.95 -2.50
C LEU A 161 -4.50 3.44 -2.79
N SER A 162 -3.70 4.32 -2.21
CA SER A 162 -3.91 5.76 -2.32
C SER A 162 -2.62 6.48 -2.73
N ALA A 163 -2.69 7.23 -3.81
CA ALA A 163 -1.54 7.95 -4.34
C ALA A 163 -1.90 9.40 -4.66
N HIS A 164 -1.14 10.35 -4.14
CA HIS A 164 -1.32 11.76 -4.43
C HIS A 164 -0.01 12.54 -4.25
N THR A 165 0.36 13.34 -5.24
CA THR A 165 1.55 14.21 -5.20
C THR A 165 1.26 15.52 -5.89
N ALA A 166 2.00 16.58 -5.54
CA ALA A 166 1.94 17.89 -6.20
C ALA A 166 2.32 17.85 -7.69
N GLN A 167 2.93 16.76 -8.14
CA GLN A 167 3.32 16.61 -9.54
C GLN A 167 2.19 15.96 -10.33
N SER A 168 1.77 16.63 -11.39
CA SER A 168 0.93 16.07 -12.45
C SER A 168 1.74 14.99 -13.18
N LEU A 169 1.62 13.73 -12.72
CA LEU A 169 2.16 12.60 -13.49
C LEU A 169 1.15 12.26 -14.58
N SER A 170 1.53 12.49 -15.82
CA SER A 170 0.71 12.22 -17.01
C SER A 170 0.36 10.73 -17.22
N ARG A 171 0.87 9.82 -16.41
CA ARG A 171 0.80 8.37 -16.63
C ARG A 171 0.11 7.55 -15.53
N GLY A 172 -0.59 8.21 -14.63
CA GLY A 172 -1.41 7.50 -13.66
C GLY A 172 -0.81 7.40 -12.25
N SER A 173 -1.70 7.37 -11.27
CA SER A 173 -1.35 7.30 -9.86
C SER A 173 -1.35 5.87 -9.36
N VAL A 174 -2.33 5.06 -9.80
CA VAL A 174 -2.48 3.65 -9.41
C VAL A 174 -2.64 2.81 -10.66
N ASN A 175 -1.84 1.74 -10.76
CA ASN A 175 -1.91 0.77 -11.84
C ASN A 175 -1.96 -0.65 -11.26
N ILE A 176 -3.05 -1.35 -11.50
CA ILE A 176 -3.20 -2.78 -11.22
C ILE A 176 -3.02 -3.50 -12.54
N GLY A 177 -1.86 -4.13 -12.70
CA GLY A 177 -1.49 -4.87 -13.92
C GLY A 177 -2.35 -6.12 -14.12
N SER A 178 -2.27 -6.73 -15.29
CA SER A 178 -3.10 -7.89 -15.68
C SER A 178 -2.94 -9.11 -14.78
N SER A 179 -1.77 -9.33 -14.20
CA SER A 179 -1.51 -10.37 -13.20
C SER A 179 -1.85 -9.95 -11.78
N GLY A 180 -2.12 -8.66 -11.54
CA GLY A 180 -2.40 -8.12 -10.21
C GLY A 180 -3.74 -8.58 -9.66
N MET A 181 -3.76 -9.02 -8.41
CA MET A 181 -4.97 -9.42 -7.69
C MET A 181 -5.12 -8.67 -6.39
N ILE A 182 -6.30 -8.12 -6.15
CA ILE A 182 -6.69 -7.47 -4.89
C ILE A 182 -7.93 -8.17 -4.37
N ILE A 183 -7.83 -8.82 -3.21
CA ILE A 183 -8.84 -9.73 -2.69
C ILE A 183 -9.17 -9.36 -1.24
N ALA A 184 -10.42 -8.97 -0.99
CA ALA A 184 -10.95 -8.69 0.33
C ALA A 184 -12.35 -9.34 0.48
N GLN A 185 -12.40 -10.66 0.33
CA GLN A 185 -13.62 -11.44 0.47
C GLN A 185 -14.15 -11.42 1.90
N SER A 186 -15.46 -11.59 2.07
CA SER A 186 -16.07 -11.68 3.39
C SER A 186 -15.57 -12.91 4.18
N VAL A 187 -15.50 -12.78 5.51
CA VAL A 187 -15.09 -13.85 6.45
C VAL A 187 -15.97 -13.79 7.70
N GLY A 188 -16.76 -14.80 7.94
CA GLY A 188 -17.72 -14.82 9.04
C GLY A 188 -18.72 -13.66 8.86
N ASP A 189 -18.81 -12.78 9.85
CA ASP A 189 -19.65 -11.58 9.86
C ASP A 189 -18.93 -10.32 9.33
N LYS A 190 -17.68 -10.45 8.90
CA LYS A 190 -16.86 -9.33 8.43
C LYS A 190 -16.82 -9.26 6.91
N SER A 191 -17.38 -8.22 6.35
CA SER A 191 -17.26 -7.90 4.93
C SER A 191 -15.96 -7.21 4.64
N GLY A 192 -15.33 -7.55 3.50
CA GLY A 192 -14.11 -6.90 3.06
C GLY A 192 -14.37 -5.53 2.42
N LYS A 193 -13.37 -4.66 2.42
CA LYS A 193 -13.44 -3.36 1.77
C LYS A 193 -12.18 -3.09 0.94
N ILE A 194 -12.36 -2.61 -0.28
CA ILE A 194 -11.27 -2.18 -1.15
C ILE A 194 -11.49 -0.72 -1.53
N VAL A 195 -10.48 0.12 -1.31
CA VAL A 195 -10.48 1.54 -1.67
C VAL A 195 -9.27 1.81 -2.57
N ILE A 196 -9.50 2.31 -3.77
CA ILE A 196 -8.44 2.62 -4.74
C ILE A 196 -8.58 4.05 -5.21
N GLY A 197 -7.50 4.82 -5.06
CA GLY A 197 -7.40 6.15 -5.57
C GLY A 197 -7.41 7.25 -4.52
N SER A 198 -7.44 8.48 -5.00
CA SER A 198 -7.47 9.70 -4.23
C SER A 198 -8.25 10.75 -5.00
N PRO A 199 -8.87 11.72 -4.33
CA PRO A 199 -9.77 12.66 -5.01
C PRO A 199 -9.05 13.54 -6.05
N LYS A 200 -9.74 13.78 -7.13
CA LYS A 200 -9.67 14.84 -8.14
C LYS A 200 -8.65 14.78 -9.28
N ASP A 201 -7.41 14.27 -9.11
CA ASP A 201 -6.40 14.46 -10.16
C ASP A 201 -5.66 13.20 -10.64
N ASN A 202 -6.11 12.02 -10.25
CA ASN A 202 -5.39 10.78 -10.47
C ASN A 202 -5.99 9.91 -11.55
N ASN A 203 -5.13 9.37 -12.41
CA ASN A 203 -5.51 8.34 -13.36
C ASN A 203 -5.34 6.96 -12.70
N ILE A 204 -6.37 6.12 -12.78
CA ILE A 204 -6.37 4.76 -12.27
C ILE A 204 -6.52 3.80 -13.44
N LYS A 205 -5.63 2.81 -13.52
CA LYS A 205 -5.73 1.73 -14.49
C LYS A 205 -5.86 0.40 -13.77
N ILE A 206 -6.89 -0.37 -14.12
CA ILE A 206 -7.17 -1.68 -13.55
C ILE A 206 -7.28 -2.68 -14.70
N SER A 207 -6.28 -3.54 -14.86
CA SER A 207 -6.28 -4.63 -15.85
C SER A 207 -6.28 -6.01 -15.20
N GLY A 208 -6.16 -6.06 -13.87
CA GLY A 208 -6.14 -7.27 -13.06
C GLY A 208 -7.48 -7.61 -12.44
N LYS A 209 -7.44 -8.41 -11.38
CA LYS A 209 -8.62 -8.89 -10.64
C LYS A 209 -8.83 -8.11 -9.34
N ILE A 210 -10.09 -7.71 -9.09
CA ILE A 210 -10.55 -7.18 -7.80
C ILE A 210 -11.70 -8.06 -7.32
N ASP A 211 -11.67 -8.51 -6.05
CA ASP A 211 -12.63 -9.49 -5.55
C ASP A 211 -13.00 -9.21 -4.08
N VAL A 212 -14.27 -8.89 -3.87
CA VAL A 212 -14.88 -8.73 -2.54
C VAL A 212 -16.07 -9.69 -2.35
N SER A 213 -16.14 -10.75 -3.15
CA SER A 213 -17.25 -11.71 -3.09
C SER A 213 -17.35 -12.40 -1.74
N THR A 214 -18.53 -12.88 -1.44
CA THR A 214 -18.77 -13.76 -0.31
C THR A 214 -18.52 -15.22 -0.71
N PRO A 215 -17.76 -16.00 0.05
CA PRO A 215 -17.64 -17.44 -0.19
C PRO A 215 -19.01 -18.13 -0.13
N ILE A 216 -19.25 -19.10 -1.00
CA ILE A 216 -20.55 -19.79 -1.24
C ILE A 216 -21.25 -20.29 0.03
N LYS A 217 -20.54 -20.48 1.14
CA LYS A 217 -21.10 -20.98 2.42
C LYS A 217 -21.23 -19.89 3.50
N SER A 218 -21.05 -18.63 3.17
CA SER A 218 -21.14 -17.52 4.13
C SER A 218 -22.49 -16.82 3.98
N LEU A 219 -23.11 -16.47 5.11
CA LEU A 219 -24.34 -15.65 5.16
C LEU A 219 -24.06 -14.14 5.15
N SER A 220 -22.79 -13.75 5.08
CA SER A 220 -22.40 -12.35 5.04
C SER A 220 -22.62 -11.74 3.67
N PRO A 221 -23.02 -10.48 3.58
CA PRO A 221 -23.07 -9.79 2.30
C PRO A 221 -21.67 -9.68 1.67
N SER A 222 -21.63 -9.48 0.35
CA SER A 222 -20.39 -9.14 -0.34
C SER A 222 -19.77 -7.86 0.24
N GLY A 223 -18.47 -7.68 0.03
CA GLY A 223 -17.76 -6.50 0.47
C GLY A 223 -18.04 -5.26 -0.40
N THR A 224 -17.31 -4.19 -0.11
CA THR A 224 -17.44 -2.90 -0.78
C THR A 224 -16.19 -2.57 -1.58
N ILE A 225 -16.35 -2.09 -2.82
CA ILE A 225 -15.29 -1.55 -3.65
C ILE A 225 -15.57 -0.07 -3.90
N ILE A 226 -14.57 0.78 -3.60
CA ILE A 226 -14.60 2.21 -3.92
C ILE A 226 -13.40 2.51 -4.80
N ILE A 227 -13.65 3.00 -6.02
CA ILE A 227 -12.61 3.44 -6.96
C ILE A 227 -12.87 4.89 -7.28
N GLN A 228 -11.91 5.76 -6.95
CA GLN A 228 -12.08 7.20 -7.11
C GLN A 228 -10.85 7.82 -7.77
N GLY A 229 -11.03 8.45 -8.91
CA GLY A 229 -9.99 9.13 -9.67
C GLY A 229 -10.58 10.05 -10.72
N ARG A 230 -9.74 10.92 -11.30
CA ARG A 230 -10.13 11.78 -12.43
C ARG A 230 -10.51 10.94 -13.66
N ASN A 231 -9.66 9.98 -14.00
CA ASN A 231 -9.91 9.02 -15.06
C ASN A 231 -9.71 7.61 -14.52
N VAL A 232 -10.69 6.75 -14.73
CA VAL A 232 -10.62 5.33 -14.35
C VAL A 232 -10.75 4.50 -15.62
N THR A 233 -9.70 3.75 -15.95
CA THR A 233 -9.70 2.78 -17.05
C THR A 233 -9.72 1.38 -16.47
N HIS A 234 -10.76 0.61 -16.76
CA HIS A 234 -10.93 -0.75 -16.29
C HIS A 234 -11.04 -1.70 -17.48
N THR A 235 -10.14 -2.70 -17.53
CA THR A 235 -10.10 -3.76 -18.57
C THR A 235 -10.00 -5.17 -17.95
N GLY A 236 -9.92 -5.25 -16.63
CA GLY A 236 -9.82 -6.49 -15.87
C GLY A 236 -11.18 -7.01 -15.37
N ASN A 237 -11.17 -7.73 -14.25
CA ASN A 237 -12.37 -8.33 -13.67
C ASN A 237 -12.64 -7.79 -12.25
N ILE A 238 -13.89 -7.45 -11.97
CA ILE A 238 -14.35 -7.06 -10.63
C ILE A 238 -15.45 -8.03 -10.21
N TYR A 239 -15.32 -8.60 -9.01
CA TYR A 239 -16.28 -9.54 -8.42
C TYR A 239 -16.77 -9.00 -7.09
N ALA A 240 -18.09 -8.94 -6.94
CA ALA A 240 -18.80 -8.53 -5.72
C ALA A 240 -20.07 -9.37 -5.55
N ASN A 241 -19.94 -10.69 -5.69
CA ASN A 241 -21.06 -11.63 -5.58
C ASN A 241 -21.31 -11.92 -4.09
N GLY A 242 -22.57 -11.92 -3.70
CA GLY A 242 -23.04 -12.23 -2.35
C GLY A 242 -24.11 -13.30 -2.34
#